data_a5b53c09aa87d3f8544522bf6214d274
#
_entry.id   a5b53c09aa87d3f8544522bf6214d274
#
_cell.length_a   1.000
_cell.length_b   1.000
_cell.length_c   1.000
_cell.angle_alpha   90.00
_cell.angle_beta   90.00
_cell.angle_gamma   90.00
#
_symmetry.space_group_name_H-M   'P 1'
#
loop_
_entity.id
_entity.type
_entity.pdbx_description
1 polymer ?
#
loop_
_entity_poly.entity_id
_entity_poly.type
_entity_poly.pdbx_seq_one_letter_code
_entity_poly.pdbx_strand_id
1 'polypeptide(L)'
;MAVSKMEKMTIIAAAEKEAAILQAIQGLQIVEVKRIFHSPEEEQALKSQYSFLQAEQSTEQLRKYETMLQQLQELLLFLTRSSGKGLKIKRKVYTLEELEQTFDEETLQSYLTELKNIQESLKQIQTDRQGLEAEEELLGRWQYLDILPHKQQLKSSYVVHGSINLANKASFLSALSQWPTVYFEEIYQSMHHSYFTLVYLKEHQQSVTELLNQYSFEPLQYRYDVPPKEAYQQVKERYEILQKEEKALKQQLASYHDFYETFCLAEEVLLAVIQREQARQHLLNASSFFILQTWIPVEEKADILTAIEEKVPKDEIALTFENPTKAEIETDIPVKLANNKLVQPFEMLTEMYSLPKYEEVDPTPAMMPFYLVFFGMMVADIGYGLLMLLLSIIALKAFVLPRGMKRFADFFLILSFPTIIWGFIYGSFFGAALPPTMFGIKSPFPILSTTEEDRKSTRLNSSHCC
;
A
#
# COMPACT_ATOMS: atom_id res chain seq x y z
N MET A 1 17.94 -4.44 -35.31
CA MET A 1 17.92 -5.19 -34.04
C MET A 1 16.98 -4.44 -33.09
N ALA A 2 16.11 -5.11 -32.39
CA ALA A 2 15.15 -4.46 -31.50
C ALA A 2 15.75 -4.06 -30.14
N VAL A 3 17.01 -4.42 -29.89
CA VAL A 3 17.78 -4.00 -28.70
C VAL A 3 18.57 -2.74 -29.07
N SER A 4 18.39 -1.66 -28.30
CA SER A 4 19.14 -0.42 -28.47
C SER A 4 20.62 -0.63 -28.25
N LYS A 5 21.45 -0.03 -29.12
CA LYS A 5 22.90 0.00 -28.88
C LYS A 5 23.21 0.97 -27.75
N MET A 6 24.03 0.50 -26.80
CA MET A 6 24.46 1.28 -25.64
C MET A 6 25.90 1.75 -25.81
N GLU A 7 26.19 2.97 -25.36
CA GLU A 7 27.53 3.52 -25.20
C GLU A 7 27.77 3.83 -23.72
N LYS A 8 29.02 3.67 -23.29
CA LYS A 8 29.47 4.12 -21.98
C LYS A 8 29.85 5.58 -22.08
N MET A 9 29.16 6.43 -21.34
CA MET A 9 29.48 7.85 -21.22
C MET A 9 30.15 8.09 -19.88
N THR A 10 31.35 8.67 -19.89
CA THR A 10 32.02 9.15 -18.69
C THR A 10 31.94 10.67 -18.64
N ILE A 11 31.43 11.18 -17.54
CA ILE A 11 31.27 12.60 -17.25
C ILE A 11 32.30 12.98 -16.20
N ILE A 12 33.08 14.03 -16.49
CA ILE A 12 34.00 14.66 -15.53
C ILE A 12 33.62 16.13 -15.45
N ALA A 13 33.22 16.60 -14.30
CA ALA A 13 32.81 17.99 -14.10
C ALA A 13 33.20 18.50 -12.70
N ALA A 14 33.15 19.83 -12.50
CA ALA A 14 33.41 20.43 -11.21
C ALA A 14 32.41 19.93 -10.14
N ALA A 15 32.89 19.73 -8.91
CA ALA A 15 32.07 19.20 -7.81
C ALA A 15 30.79 20.03 -7.56
N GLU A 16 30.84 21.34 -7.78
CA GLU A 16 29.67 22.24 -7.64
C GLU A 16 28.54 21.94 -8.63
N LYS A 17 28.81 21.27 -9.75
CA LYS A 17 27.85 20.95 -10.81
C LYS A 17 27.21 19.58 -10.68
N GLU A 18 27.62 18.79 -9.70
CA GLU A 18 27.14 17.42 -9.48
C GLU A 18 25.63 17.33 -9.40
N ALA A 19 25.01 18.13 -8.51
CA ALA A 19 23.56 18.12 -8.30
C ALA A 19 22.79 18.46 -9.60
N ALA A 20 23.28 19.44 -10.36
CA ALA A 20 22.64 19.88 -11.61
C ALA A 20 22.72 18.79 -12.70
N ILE A 21 23.87 18.10 -12.81
CA ILE A 21 24.06 17.02 -13.78
C ILE A 21 23.21 15.80 -13.40
N LEU A 22 23.21 15.40 -12.13
CA LEU A 22 22.36 14.29 -11.67
C LEU A 22 20.87 14.58 -11.88
N GLN A 23 20.42 15.82 -11.63
CA GLN A 23 19.05 16.23 -11.87
C GLN A 23 18.70 16.18 -13.37
N ALA A 24 19.59 16.67 -14.26
CA ALA A 24 19.39 16.62 -15.70
C ALA A 24 19.24 15.16 -16.19
N ILE A 25 20.14 14.30 -15.77
CA ILE A 25 20.15 12.87 -16.11
C ILE A 25 18.87 12.19 -15.60
N GLN A 26 18.48 12.46 -14.37
CA GLN A 26 17.30 11.89 -13.75
C GLN A 26 16.00 12.33 -14.47
N GLY A 27 15.92 13.60 -14.88
CA GLY A 27 14.79 14.14 -15.65
C GLY A 27 14.53 13.40 -16.97
N LEU A 28 15.58 12.92 -17.61
CA LEU A 28 15.49 12.16 -18.86
C LEU A 28 14.95 10.74 -18.68
N GLN A 29 15.20 10.10 -17.53
CA GLN A 29 14.80 8.71 -17.21
C GLN A 29 15.26 7.64 -18.24
N ILE A 30 16.37 7.89 -18.90
CA ILE A 30 16.89 7.10 -20.03
C ILE A 30 18.32 6.62 -19.74
N VAL A 31 19.01 7.31 -18.85
CA VAL A 31 20.41 7.10 -18.50
C VAL A 31 20.50 6.21 -17.28
N GLU A 32 21.32 5.17 -17.35
CA GLU A 32 21.59 4.30 -16.21
C GLU A 32 22.99 4.57 -15.65
N VAL A 33 23.05 4.84 -14.35
CA VAL A 33 24.31 5.08 -13.65
C VAL A 33 25.03 3.77 -13.44
N LYS A 34 26.27 3.68 -13.96
CA LYS A 34 27.10 2.50 -13.81
C LYS A 34 27.82 2.51 -12.46
N ARG A 35 27.89 1.36 -11.80
CA ARG A 35 28.82 1.17 -10.69
C ARG A 35 30.24 1.13 -11.24
N ILE A 36 31.09 2.02 -10.71
CA ILE A 36 32.50 2.08 -11.14
C ILE A 36 33.29 0.89 -10.58
N PHE A 37 32.85 0.35 -9.44
CA PHE A 37 33.51 -0.80 -8.80
C PHE A 37 32.52 -1.95 -8.66
N HIS A 38 32.99 -3.16 -8.98
CA HIS A 38 32.24 -4.41 -8.80
C HIS A 38 32.66 -5.14 -7.52
N SER A 39 33.85 -4.80 -6.98
CA SER A 39 34.34 -5.39 -5.74
C SER A 39 35.02 -4.37 -4.83
N PRO A 40 35.02 -4.61 -3.50
CA PRO A 40 35.78 -3.78 -2.55
C PRO A 40 37.28 -3.78 -2.83
N GLU A 41 37.80 -4.81 -3.49
CA GLU A 41 39.21 -4.97 -3.87
C GLU A 41 39.59 -4.00 -5.00
N GLU A 42 38.72 -3.83 -6.00
CA GLU A 42 38.89 -2.85 -7.08
C GLU A 42 38.87 -1.42 -6.55
N GLU A 43 37.96 -1.12 -5.61
CA GLU A 43 37.88 0.16 -4.93
C GLU A 43 39.16 0.46 -4.17
N GLN A 44 39.69 -0.52 -3.41
CA GLN A 44 40.95 -0.35 -2.68
C GLN A 44 42.16 -0.20 -3.63
N ALA A 45 42.20 -0.93 -4.73
CA ALA A 45 43.25 -0.82 -5.73
C ALA A 45 43.28 0.58 -6.35
N LEU A 46 42.12 1.13 -6.72
CA LEU A 46 42.04 2.48 -7.27
C LEU A 46 42.39 3.56 -6.23
N LYS A 47 41.93 3.41 -4.98
CA LYS A 47 42.30 4.31 -3.87
C LYS A 47 43.78 4.27 -3.56
N SER A 48 44.43 3.13 -3.72
CA SER A 48 45.89 3.02 -3.57
C SER A 48 46.66 3.71 -4.69
N GLN A 49 46.11 3.70 -5.89
CA GLN A 49 46.68 4.31 -7.08
C GLN A 49 46.41 5.82 -7.16
N TYR A 50 45.20 6.23 -6.74
CA TYR A 50 44.72 7.62 -6.78
C TYR A 50 44.15 8.02 -5.41
N SER A 51 45.03 8.39 -4.47
CA SER A 51 44.64 8.69 -3.08
C SER A 51 43.74 9.92 -2.90
N PHE A 52 43.56 10.73 -3.95
CA PHE A 52 42.68 11.89 -3.98
C PHE A 52 41.21 11.56 -4.40
N LEU A 53 40.96 10.35 -4.90
CA LEU A 53 39.61 9.90 -5.26
C LEU A 53 38.95 9.19 -4.06
N GLN A 54 37.76 9.62 -3.73
CA GLN A 54 36.93 9.02 -2.68
C GLN A 54 35.57 8.65 -3.24
N ALA A 55 35.10 7.45 -2.90
CA ALA A 55 33.70 7.11 -3.10
C ALA A 55 32.88 7.84 -2.01
N GLU A 56 31.84 8.54 -2.40
CA GLU A 56 30.99 9.26 -1.46
C GLU A 56 30.14 8.25 -0.65
N GLN A 57 30.30 8.32 0.67
CA GLN A 57 29.46 7.55 1.59
C GLN A 57 28.34 8.45 2.10
N SER A 58 27.34 8.72 1.25
CA SER A 58 26.15 9.50 1.62
C SER A 58 25.14 8.71 2.46
N THR A 59 25.63 7.91 3.42
CA THR A 59 24.78 6.96 4.14
C THR A 59 23.81 7.65 5.11
N GLU A 60 24.13 8.80 5.66
CA GLU A 60 23.34 9.50 6.67
C GLU A 60 22.16 10.26 6.04
N GLN A 61 22.41 10.99 4.97
CA GLN A 61 21.37 11.73 4.23
C GLN A 61 20.38 10.76 3.59
N LEU A 62 20.87 9.69 2.97
CA LEU A 62 20.02 8.66 2.38
C LEU A 62 19.07 8.05 3.44
N ARG A 63 19.60 7.65 4.60
CA ARG A 63 18.78 7.11 5.69
C ARG A 63 17.74 8.10 6.20
N LYS A 64 18.07 9.39 6.24
CA LYS A 64 17.13 10.44 6.63
C LYS A 64 15.95 10.50 5.68
N TYR A 65 16.20 10.54 4.37
CA TYR A 65 15.14 10.59 3.36
C TYR A 65 14.33 9.29 3.28
N GLU A 66 14.97 8.13 3.41
CA GLU A 66 14.28 6.84 3.48
C GLU A 66 13.35 6.77 4.71
N THR A 67 13.79 7.24 5.86
CA THR A 67 12.96 7.28 7.07
C THR A 67 11.79 8.25 6.89
N MET A 68 12.01 9.41 6.29
CA MET A 68 10.97 10.40 6.02
C MET A 68 9.94 9.85 5.03
N LEU A 69 10.38 9.16 3.98
CA LEU A 69 9.51 8.48 3.02
C LEU A 69 8.64 7.43 3.68
N GLN A 70 9.23 6.58 4.53
CA GLN A 70 8.47 5.55 5.25
C GLN A 70 7.41 6.19 6.15
N GLN A 71 7.76 7.23 6.92
CA GLN A 71 6.80 7.95 7.76
C GLN A 71 5.66 8.56 6.94
N LEU A 72 5.99 9.16 5.79
CA LEU A 72 4.99 9.74 4.89
C LEU A 72 4.05 8.68 4.34
N GLN A 73 4.55 7.54 3.91
CA GLN A 73 3.75 6.42 3.40
C GLN A 73 2.81 5.85 4.47
N GLU A 74 3.29 5.68 5.70
CA GLU A 74 2.46 5.25 6.83
C GLU A 74 1.31 6.25 7.10
N LEU A 75 1.62 7.55 7.03
CA LEU A 75 0.63 8.60 7.23
C LEU A 75 -0.37 8.72 6.07
N LEU A 76 0.06 8.56 4.82
CA LEU A 76 -0.84 8.52 3.66
C LEU A 76 -1.85 7.36 3.78
N LEU A 77 -1.40 6.19 4.23
CA LEU A 77 -2.28 5.05 4.52
C LEU A 77 -3.26 5.37 5.66
N PHE A 78 -2.79 6.03 6.72
CA PHE A 78 -3.63 6.45 7.84
C PHE A 78 -4.71 7.45 7.41
N LEU A 79 -4.35 8.49 6.65
CA LEU A 79 -5.28 9.48 6.09
C LEU A 79 -6.32 8.82 5.19
N THR A 80 -5.91 7.91 4.32
CA THR A 80 -6.81 7.19 3.41
C THR A 80 -7.83 6.35 4.19
N ARG A 81 -7.39 5.65 5.24
CA ARG A 81 -8.27 4.84 6.10
C ARG A 81 -9.23 5.71 6.92
N SER A 82 -8.76 6.85 7.41
CA SER A 82 -9.57 7.76 8.22
C SER A 82 -10.66 8.50 7.44
N SER A 83 -10.46 8.73 6.14
CA SER A 83 -11.42 9.44 5.30
C SER A 83 -12.70 8.65 5.03
N GLY A 84 -12.70 7.32 5.17
CA GLY A 84 -13.82 6.43 4.87
C GLY A 84 -14.29 6.45 3.40
N LYS A 85 -13.83 7.42 2.62
CA LYS A 85 -14.03 7.57 1.17
C LYS A 85 -12.62 7.64 0.58
N GLY A 86 -12.31 6.80 -0.39
CA GLY A 86 -11.00 6.86 -1.04
C GLY A 86 -10.71 8.29 -1.51
N LEU A 87 -9.61 8.85 -1.01
CA LEU A 87 -9.14 10.17 -1.44
C LEU A 87 -8.77 10.06 -2.92
N LYS A 88 -9.49 10.80 -3.76
CA LYS A 88 -9.27 10.79 -5.21
C LYS A 88 -8.39 11.97 -5.57
N ILE A 89 -7.26 11.68 -6.19
CA ILE A 89 -6.39 12.69 -6.77
C ILE A 89 -6.65 12.73 -8.26
N LYS A 90 -6.80 13.94 -8.80
CA LYS A 90 -6.77 14.14 -10.24
C LYS A 90 -5.30 14.20 -10.65
N ARG A 91 -4.81 13.11 -11.25
CA ARG A 91 -3.43 13.05 -11.72
C ARG A 91 -3.15 14.15 -12.72
N LYS A 92 -2.05 14.87 -12.50
CA LYS A 92 -1.48 15.85 -13.39
C LYS A 92 -0.09 15.38 -13.80
N VAL A 93 0.43 15.91 -14.89
CA VAL A 93 1.80 15.67 -15.31
C VAL A 93 2.63 16.85 -14.81
N TYR A 94 3.66 16.55 -14.04
CA TYR A 94 4.63 17.52 -13.54
C TYR A 94 6.00 17.21 -14.11
N THR A 95 6.81 18.21 -14.33
CA THR A 95 8.25 18.05 -14.53
C THR A 95 8.93 17.85 -13.16
N LEU A 96 10.12 17.24 -13.14
CA LEU A 96 10.89 17.05 -11.90
C LEU A 96 11.21 18.41 -11.25
N GLU A 97 11.52 19.43 -12.03
CA GLU A 97 11.79 20.76 -11.54
C GLU A 97 10.60 21.42 -10.85
N GLU A 98 9.40 21.31 -11.46
CA GLU A 98 8.16 21.81 -10.88
C GLU A 98 7.85 21.11 -9.54
N LEU A 99 8.08 19.81 -9.44
CA LEU A 99 7.88 19.05 -8.22
C LEU A 99 8.86 19.50 -7.12
N GLU A 100 10.14 19.63 -7.43
CA GLU A 100 11.15 20.05 -6.46
C GLU A 100 10.96 21.48 -5.97
N GLN A 101 10.49 22.40 -6.83
CA GLN A 101 10.17 23.78 -6.42
C GLN A 101 9.00 23.87 -5.44
N THR A 102 8.08 22.92 -5.48
CA THR A 102 6.93 22.88 -4.54
C THR A 102 7.24 22.17 -3.23
N PHE A 103 8.40 21.52 -3.13
CA PHE A 103 8.79 20.73 -1.98
C PHE A 103 9.53 21.57 -0.95
N ASP A 104 9.03 21.57 0.28
CA ASP A 104 9.68 22.15 1.45
C ASP A 104 9.83 21.09 2.53
N GLU A 105 11.07 20.72 2.80
CA GLU A 105 11.43 19.67 3.74
C GLU A 105 11.02 20.02 5.18
N GLU A 106 11.22 21.28 5.61
CA GLU A 106 10.89 21.70 6.98
C GLU A 106 9.39 21.66 7.23
N THR A 107 8.62 22.16 6.27
CA THR A 107 7.15 22.11 6.31
C THR A 107 6.64 20.69 6.33
N LEU A 108 7.20 19.80 5.50
CA LEU A 108 6.82 18.39 5.50
C LEU A 108 7.11 17.72 6.85
N GLN A 109 8.29 17.97 7.42
CA GLN A 109 8.67 17.41 8.73
C GLN A 109 7.73 17.87 9.85
N SER A 110 7.28 19.11 9.81
CA SER A 110 6.28 19.65 10.74
C SER A 110 4.96 18.88 10.63
N TYR A 111 4.44 18.71 9.40
CA TYR A 111 3.22 17.95 9.18
C TYR A 111 3.33 16.48 9.61
N LEU A 112 4.46 15.83 9.32
CA LEU A 112 4.71 14.45 9.74
C LEU A 112 4.65 14.32 11.27
N THR A 113 5.25 15.26 11.97
CA THR A 113 5.28 15.28 13.45
C THR A 113 3.88 15.51 14.02
N GLU A 114 3.13 16.48 13.49
CA GLU A 114 1.78 16.77 13.94
C GLU A 114 0.81 15.61 13.68
N LEU A 115 0.82 15.03 12.49
CA LEU A 115 -0.02 13.89 12.14
C LEU A 115 0.31 12.65 12.96
N LYS A 116 1.58 12.42 13.26
CA LYS A 116 2.00 11.34 14.14
C LYS A 116 1.48 11.53 15.55
N ASN A 117 1.56 12.75 16.10
CA ASN A 117 1.01 13.06 17.41
C ASN A 117 -0.52 12.84 17.46
N ILE A 118 -1.24 13.22 16.41
CA ILE A 118 -2.69 12.97 16.30
C ILE A 118 -2.97 11.47 16.28
N GLN A 119 -2.19 10.69 15.51
CA GLN A 119 -2.34 9.24 15.42
C GLN A 119 -2.11 8.56 16.77
N GLU A 120 -1.04 8.93 17.47
CA GLU A 120 -0.71 8.40 18.80
C GLU A 120 -1.79 8.76 19.83
N SER A 121 -2.26 10.03 19.81
CA SER A 121 -3.35 10.48 20.69
C SER A 121 -4.65 9.72 20.45
N LEU A 122 -5.04 9.52 19.19
CA LEU A 122 -6.23 8.73 18.85
C LEU A 122 -6.12 7.28 19.31
N LYS A 123 -4.94 6.67 19.17
CA LYS A 123 -4.67 5.31 19.65
C LYS A 123 -4.77 5.22 21.16
N GLN A 124 -4.21 6.21 21.88
CA GLN A 124 -4.28 6.27 23.34
C GLN A 124 -5.73 6.42 23.82
N ILE A 125 -6.49 7.36 23.24
CA ILE A 125 -7.92 7.55 23.55
C ILE A 125 -8.71 6.26 23.32
N GLN A 126 -8.43 5.54 22.24
CA GLN A 126 -9.11 4.26 21.96
C GLN A 126 -8.81 3.23 23.06
N THR A 127 -7.55 3.13 23.51
CA THR A 127 -7.15 2.23 24.61
C THR A 127 -7.82 2.61 25.91
N ASP A 128 -7.79 3.91 26.27
CA ASP A 128 -8.41 4.44 27.49
C ASP A 128 -9.92 4.21 27.50
N ARG A 129 -10.59 4.42 26.37
CA ARG A 129 -12.02 4.15 26.24
C ARG A 129 -12.37 2.68 26.45
N GLN A 130 -11.59 1.75 25.88
CA GLN A 130 -11.81 0.32 26.08
C GLN A 130 -11.65 -0.05 27.57
N GLY A 131 -10.69 0.57 28.27
CA GLY A 131 -10.53 0.40 29.71
C GLY A 131 -11.75 0.92 30.48
N LEU A 132 -12.22 2.14 30.14
CA LEU A 132 -13.39 2.75 30.79
C LEU A 132 -14.70 2.00 30.49
N GLU A 133 -14.88 1.43 29.30
CA GLU A 133 -16.04 0.59 28.96
C GLU A 133 -16.12 -0.66 29.87
N ALA A 134 -14.99 -1.30 30.15
CA ALA A 134 -14.94 -2.44 31.07
C ALA A 134 -15.23 -2.01 32.51
N GLU A 135 -14.73 -0.84 32.93
CA GLU A 135 -15.01 -0.26 34.25
C GLU A 135 -16.47 0.18 34.38
N GLU A 136 -17.04 0.79 33.36
CA GLU A 136 -18.46 1.19 33.32
C GLU A 136 -19.37 -0.03 33.46
N GLU A 137 -19.07 -1.12 32.76
CA GLU A 137 -19.84 -2.35 32.85
C GLU A 137 -19.77 -2.96 34.27
N LEU A 138 -18.60 -2.95 34.89
CA LEU A 138 -18.40 -3.45 36.24
C LEU A 138 -19.16 -2.58 37.26
N LEU A 139 -18.96 -1.25 37.21
CA LEU A 139 -19.58 -0.31 38.15
C LEU A 139 -21.10 -0.18 37.96
N GLY A 140 -21.56 -0.30 36.71
CA GLY A 140 -23.00 -0.28 36.37
C GLY A 140 -23.79 -1.37 37.09
N ARG A 141 -23.17 -2.52 37.36
CA ARG A 141 -23.76 -3.62 38.14
C ARG A 141 -23.93 -3.27 39.62
N TRP A 142 -23.11 -2.34 40.16
CA TRP A 142 -23.02 -1.94 41.52
C TRP A 142 -23.51 -0.49 41.77
N GLN A 143 -24.06 0.19 40.77
CA GLN A 143 -24.48 1.60 40.85
C GLN A 143 -25.51 1.92 41.92
N TYR A 144 -26.23 0.92 42.39
CA TYR A 144 -27.23 1.06 43.46
C TYR A 144 -26.62 0.92 44.86
N LEU A 145 -25.33 0.65 44.98
CA LEU A 145 -24.64 0.55 46.27
C LEU A 145 -24.12 1.93 46.65
N ASP A 146 -24.75 2.54 47.68
CA ASP A 146 -24.43 3.90 48.16
C ASP A 146 -23.30 3.91 49.21
N ILE A 147 -22.70 2.74 49.54
CA ILE A 147 -21.68 2.58 50.58
C ILE A 147 -20.35 2.19 49.97
N LEU A 148 -19.26 2.55 50.66
CA LEU A 148 -17.90 2.12 50.30
C LEU A 148 -17.66 0.66 50.66
N PRO A 149 -17.47 -0.25 49.69
CA PRO A 149 -17.41 -1.69 49.97
C PRO A 149 -16.28 -2.12 50.90
N HIS A 150 -15.14 -1.43 50.88
CA HIS A 150 -13.92 -1.85 51.61
C HIS A 150 -13.68 -1.08 52.92
N LYS A 151 -14.44 -0.05 53.26
CA LYS A 151 -14.26 0.78 54.49
C LYS A 151 -15.21 0.42 55.61
N GLN A 152 -16.01 -0.64 55.48
CA GLN A 152 -16.97 -1.03 56.51
C GLN A 152 -16.33 -1.97 57.55
N GLN A 153 -15.66 -1.39 58.55
CA GLN A 153 -15.25 -2.11 59.74
C GLN A 153 -16.32 -2.01 60.82
N LEU A 154 -17.26 -2.91 60.77
CA LEU A 154 -18.22 -3.05 61.89
C LEU A 154 -17.55 -3.80 63.06
N LYS A 155 -17.88 -3.38 64.32
CA LYS A 155 -17.25 -3.96 65.49
C LYS A 155 -17.48 -5.48 65.61
N SER A 156 -18.68 -5.96 65.29
CA SER A 156 -19.10 -7.34 65.50
C SER A 156 -19.50 -8.11 64.24
N SER A 157 -19.50 -7.47 63.06
CA SER A 157 -20.01 -8.05 61.84
C SER A 157 -19.04 -7.85 60.66
N TYR A 158 -19.12 -8.72 59.66
CA TYR A 158 -18.49 -8.55 58.34
C TYR A 158 -19.55 -8.20 57.30
N VAL A 159 -19.17 -7.35 56.37
CA VAL A 159 -19.98 -7.03 55.19
C VAL A 159 -19.18 -7.50 53.96
N VAL A 160 -19.78 -8.33 53.12
CA VAL A 160 -19.18 -8.85 51.91
C VAL A 160 -20.14 -8.58 50.76
N HIS A 161 -19.56 -8.02 49.70
CA HIS A 161 -20.27 -7.75 48.42
C HIS A 161 -19.71 -8.72 47.40
N GLY A 162 -20.57 -9.27 46.53
CA GLY A 162 -20.10 -10.16 45.47
C GLY A 162 -21.24 -10.69 44.61
N SER A 163 -20.90 -11.56 43.70
CA SER A 163 -21.85 -12.11 42.73
C SER A 163 -21.88 -13.62 42.74
N ILE A 164 -22.98 -14.19 42.34
CA ILE A 164 -23.17 -15.60 42.14
C ILE A 164 -23.82 -15.90 40.80
N ASN A 165 -23.50 -17.06 40.22
CA ASN A 165 -24.15 -17.49 39.00
C ASN A 165 -25.64 -17.71 39.24
N LEU A 166 -26.49 -17.23 38.29
CA LEU A 166 -27.95 -17.30 38.39
C LEU A 166 -28.47 -18.75 38.57
N ALA A 167 -27.75 -19.72 37.97
CA ALA A 167 -28.10 -21.15 38.14
C ALA A 167 -28.04 -21.63 39.58
N ASN A 168 -27.14 -21.07 40.40
CA ASN A 168 -26.91 -21.44 41.80
C ASN A 168 -27.75 -20.57 42.77
N LYS A 169 -28.43 -19.53 42.27
CA LYS A 169 -29.15 -18.55 43.10
C LYS A 169 -30.16 -19.20 44.06
N ALA A 170 -31.06 -20.05 43.54
CA ALA A 170 -32.13 -20.65 44.34
C ALA A 170 -31.56 -21.53 45.48
N SER A 171 -30.57 -22.35 45.18
CA SER A 171 -29.89 -23.20 46.15
C SER A 171 -29.14 -22.39 47.19
N PHE A 172 -28.46 -21.35 46.77
CA PHE A 172 -27.73 -20.41 47.63
C PHE A 172 -28.64 -19.69 48.61
N LEU A 173 -29.75 -19.14 48.12
CA LEU A 173 -30.75 -18.46 48.98
C LEU A 173 -31.40 -19.41 49.97
N SER A 174 -31.68 -20.65 49.55
CA SER A 174 -32.19 -21.69 50.45
C SER A 174 -31.18 -22.04 51.57
N ALA A 175 -29.91 -22.09 51.23
CA ALA A 175 -28.83 -22.36 52.22
C ALA A 175 -28.66 -21.15 53.21
N LEU A 176 -28.70 -19.91 52.66
CA LEU A 176 -28.62 -18.69 53.52
C LEU A 176 -29.81 -18.55 54.46
N SER A 177 -31.03 -18.94 54.05
CA SER A 177 -32.24 -18.83 54.89
C SER A 177 -32.21 -19.73 56.14
N GLN A 178 -31.32 -20.74 56.19
CA GLN A 178 -31.10 -21.58 57.38
C GLN A 178 -30.26 -20.86 58.44
N TRP A 179 -29.65 -19.72 58.11
CA TRP A 179 -28.84 -18.93 59.03
C TRP A 179 -29.52 -17.65 59.45
N PRO A 180 -30.29 -17.56 60.50
CA PRO A 180 -31.05 -16.38 60.94
C PRO A 180 -30.14 -15.19 61.29
N THR A 181 -28.85 -15.41 61.48
CA THR A 181 -27.83 -14.39 61.80
C THR A 181 -27.13 -13.80 60.59
N VAL A 182 -27.48 -14.24 59.35
CA VAL A 182 -26.96 -13.70 58.10
C VAL A 182 -28.02 -12.91 57.42
N TYR A 183 -27.78 -11.59 57.28
CA TYR A 183 -28.62 -10.73 56.44
C TYR A 183 -28.08 -10.71 55.04
N PHE A 184 -28.94 -10.81 54.04
CA PHE A 184 -28.56 -10.70 52.65
C PHE A 184 -29.57 -9.83 51.89
N GLU A 185 -29.02 -9.09 50.94
CA GLU A 185 -29.81 -8.21 50.03
C GLU A 185 -29.31 -8.33 48.61
N GLU A 186 -30.23 -8.55 47.68
CA GLU A 186 -29.91 -8.57 46.26
C GLU A 186 -29.93 -7.14 45.73
N ILE A 187 -28.80 -6.66 45.21
CA ILE A 187 -28.62 -5.31 44.71
C ILE A 187 -29.03 -5.23 43.25
N TYR A 188 -28.62 -6.22 42.46
CA TYR A 188 -28.84 -6.24 41.01
C TYR A 188 -28.83 -7.69 40.51
N GLN A 189 -29.59 -7.91 39.42
CA GLN A 189 -29.60 -9.20 38.73
C GLN A 189 -29.35 -8.98 37.23
N SER A 190 -28.34 -9.65 36.68
CA SER A 190 -28.05 -9.72 35.24
C SER A 190 -28.58 -11.04 34.66
N MET A 191 -28.36 -11.25 33.36
CA MET A 191 -28.76 -12.50 32.69
C MET A 191 -28.05 -13.76 33.21
N HIS A 192 -26.85 -13.61 33.76
CA HIS A 192 -26.02 -14.74 34.21
C HIS A 192 -25.67 -14.70 35.68
N HIS A 193 -25.68 -13.56 36.35
CA HIS A 193 -25.25 -13.38 37.73
C HIS A 193 -26.25 -12.56 38.53
N SER A 194 -26.40 -12.88 39.81
CA SER A 194 -27.05 -12.06 40.82
C SER A 194 -26.00 -11.46 41.76
N TYR A 195 -26.16 -10.23 42.14
CA TYR A 195 -25.23 -9.42 42.94
C TYR A 195 -25.83 -9.16 44.32
N PHE A 196 -25.07 -9.54 45.35
CA PHE A 196 -25.55 -9.53 46.73
C PHE A 196 -24.65 -8.72 47.66
N THR A 197 -25.26 -8.12 48.66
CA THR A 197 -24.61 -7.70 49.90
C THR A 197 -24.99 -8.68 51.01
N LEU A 198 -23.99 -9.17 51.72
CA LEU A 198 -24.11 -10.12 52.82
C LEU A 198 -23.56 -9.45 54.09
N VAL A 199 -24.30 -9.53 55.17
CA VAL A 199 -23.85 -9.07 56.52
C VAL A 199 -23.97 -10.23 57.49
N TYR A 200 -22.89 -10.59 58.17
CA TYR A 200 -22.84 -11.70 59.10
C TYR A 200 -21.94 -11.39 60.29
N LEU A 201 -22.20 -12.08 61.44
CA LEU A 201 -21.40 -11.91 62.62
C LEU A 201 -20.01 -12.56 62.49
N LYS A 202 -18.99 -11.95 63.13
CA LYS A 202 -17.60 -12.45 63.12
C LYS A 202 -17.45 -13.87 63.58
N GLU A 203 -18.31 -14.30 64.52
CA GLU A 203 -18.34 -15.67 65.05
C GLU A 203 -18.63 -16.74 63.99
N HIS A 204 -19.36 -16.36 62.92
CA HIS A 204 -19.74 -17.27 61.82
C HIS A 204 -18.86 -17.16 60.58
N GLN A 205 -17.75 -16.43 60.67
CA GLN A 205 -16.88 -16.15 59.52
C GLN A 205 -16.48 -17.42 58.76
N GLN A 206 -15.99 -18.43 59.46
CA GLN A 206 -15.49 -19.66 58.84
C GLN A 206 -16.60 -20.40 58.08
N SER A 207 -17.75 -20.62 58.75
CA SER A 207 -18.88 -21.35 58.16
C SER A 207 -19.48 -20.62 56.96
N VAL A 208 -19.59 -19.28 57.04
CA VAL A 208 -20.09 -18.47 55.94
C VAL A 208 -19.10 -18.45 54.75
N THR A 209 -17.78 -18.39 55.04
CA THR A 209 -16.75 -18.45 53.99
C THR A 209 -16.79 -19.80 53.26
N GLU A 210 -16.95 -20.92 53.97
CA GLU A 210 -17.11 -22.25 53.39
C GLU A 210 -18.34 -22.32 52.46
N LEU A 211 -19.48 -21.75 52.92
CA LEU A 211 -20.71 -21.68 52.14
C LEU A 211 -20.55 -20.80 50.87
N LEU A 212 -19.91 -19.66 50.99
CA LEU A 212 -19.61 -18.80 49.85
C LEU A 212 -18.75 -19.51 48.80
N ASN A 213 -17.71 -20.24 49.27
CA ASN A 213 -16.85 -21.02 48.35
C ASN A 213 -17.60 -22.18 47.69
N GLN A 214 -18.48 -22.87 48.44
CA GLN A 214 -19.30 -23.97 47.92
C GLN A 214 -20.18 -23.55 46.74
N TYR A 215 -20.73 -22.34 46.78
CA TYR A 215 -21.57 -21.80 45.73
C TYR A 215 -20.82 -20.92 44.70
N SER A 216 -19.50 -20.91 44.75
CA SER A 216 -18.64 -20.10 43.84
C SER A 216 -19.01 -18.63 43.89
N PHE A 217 -19.15 -18.06 45.09
CA PHE A 217 -19.40 -16.66 45.30
C PHE A 217 -18.14 -15.85 44.94
N GLU A 218 -18.25 -14.93 44.03
CA GLU A 218 -17.17 -14.05 43.58
C GLU A 218 -17.22 -12.71 44.31
N PRO A 219 -16.24 -12.46 45.26
CA PRO A 219 -16.25 -11.21 46.00
C PRO A 219 -15.92 -10.03 45.12
N LEU A 220 -16.58 -8.88 45.35
CA LEU A 220 -16.33 -7.62 44.65
C LEU A 220 -14.92 -7.12 44.93
N GLN A 221 -14.10 -7.01 43.89
CA GLN A 221 -12.83 -6.31 43.93
C GLN A 221 -13.02 -4.84 43.61
N TYR A 222 -13.17 -4.02 44.67
CA TYR A 222 -13.44 -2.59 44.53
C TYR A 222 -12.16 -1.79 44.80
N ARG A 223 -11.78 -0.90 43.85
CA ARG A 223 -10.50 -0.16 43.89
C ARG A 223 -10.66 1.34 44.10
N TYR A 224 -11.89 1.86 44.10
CA TYR A 224 -12.15 3.29 44.21
C TYR A 224 -12.34 3.72 45.68
N ASP A 225 -11.97 4.99 45.95
CA ASP A 225 -12.14 5.57 47.29
C ASP A 225 -13.51 6.29 47.46
N VAL A 226 -14.35 6.22 46.46
CA VAL A 226 -15.73 6.81 46.44
C VAL A 226 -16.76 5.69 46.27
N PRO A 227 -18.02 5.90 46.68
CA PRO A 227 -19.07 4.89 46.48
C PRO A 227 -19.26 4.50 45.03
N PRO A 228 -19.71 3.25 44.72
CA PRO A 228 -19.86 2.76 43.34
C PRO A 228 -20.72 3.66 42.45
N LYS A 229 -21.75 4.30 42.99
CA LYS A 229 -22.59 5.27 42.29
C LYS A 229 -21.81 6.50 41.81
N GLU A 230 -20.96 7.05 42.68
CA GLU A 230 -20.12 8.21 42.32
C GLU A 230 -19.00 7.78 41.36
N ALA A 231 -18.39 6.65 41.59
CA ALA A 231 -17.37 6.09 40.68
C ALA A 231 -17.96 5.86 39.28
N TYR A 232 -19.16 5.32 39.17
CA TYR A 232 -19.86 5.13 37.89
C TYR A 232 -20.07 6.46 37.15
N GLN A 233 -20.49 7.51 37.87
CA GLN A 233 -20.65 8.84 37.27
C GLN A 233 -19.33 9.42 36.80
N GLN A 234 -18.25 9.30 37.58
CA GLN A 234 -16.93 9.78 37.21
C GLN A 234 -16.40 9.06 35.95
N VAL A 235 -16.58 7.73 35.85
CA VAL A 235 -16.21 6.96 34.67
C VAL A 235 -17.00 7.42 33.45
N LYS A 236 -18.31 7.63 33.60
CA LYS A 236 -19.16 8.13 32.52
C LYS A 236 -18.77 9.54 32.04
N GLU A 237 -18.51 10.45 32.96
CA GLU A 237 -18.04 11.81 32.64
C GLU A 237 -16.69 11.74 31.90
N ARG A 238 -15.75 10.89 32.37
CA ARG A 238 -14.47 10.70 31.72
C ARG A 238 -14.62 10.14 30.31
N TYR A 239 -15.51 9.17 30.12
CA TYR A 239 -15.82 8.62 28.80
C TYR A 239 -16.38 9.70 27.83
N GLU A 240 -17.28 10.57 28.30
CA GLU A 240 -17.82 11.67 27.50
C GLU A 240 -16.73 12.70 27.13
N ILE A 241 -15.79 12.98 28.03
CA ILE A 241 -14.64 13.86 27.75
C ILE A 241 -13.78 13.26 26.65
N LEU A 242 -13.38 11.98 26.78
CA LEU A 242 -12.58 11.31 25.77
C LEU A 242 -13.29 11.23 24.41
N GLN A 243 -14.62 11.07 24.41
CA GLN A 243 -15.39 11.09 23.17
C GLN A 243 -15.36 12.47 22.48
N LYS A 244 -15.39 13.55 23.24
CA LYS A 244 -15.27 14.93 22.72
C LYS A 244 -13.86 15.18 22.17
N GLU A 245 -12.83 14.75 22.91
CA GLU A 245 -11.43 14.85 22.50
C GLU A 245 -11.18 14.05 21.20
N GLU A 246 -11.68 12.81 21.12
CA GLU A 246 -11.61 11.99 19.90
C GLU A 246 -12.25 12.69 18.70
N LYS A 247 -13.44 13.29 18.91
CA LYS A 247 -14.14 14.02 17.84
C LYS A 247 -13.35 15.24 17.37
N ALA A 248 -12.75 15.99 18.29
CA ALA A 248 -11.92 17.16 17.96
C ALA A 248 -10.67 16.75 17.16
N LEU A 249 -9.97 15.68 17.59
CA LEU A 249 -8.81 15.17 16.86
C LEU A 249 -9.18 14.64 15.48
N LYS A 250 -10.34 13.97 15.32
CA LYS A 250 -10.84 13.53 14.00
C LYS A 250 -11.21 14.71 13.10
N GLN A 251 -11.72 15.80 13.66
CA GLN A 251 -11.97 17.03 12.88
C GLN A 251 -10.66 17.69 12.44
N GLN A 252 -9.67 17.74 13.33
CA GLN A 252 -8.33 18.23 12.99
C GLN A 252 -7.69 17.34 11.90
N LEU A 253 -7.78 16.02 12.03
CA LEU A 253 -7.30 15.08 11.01
C LEU A 253 -7.99 15.29 9.66
N ALA A 254 -9.29 15.59 9.66
CA ALA A 254 -10.04 15.84 8.44
C ALA A 254 -9.56 17.07 7.66
N SER A 255 -9.02 18.10 8.34
CA SER A 255 -8.43 19.28 7.67
C SER A 255 -7.17 18.93 6.86
N TYR A 256 -6.45 17.86 7.23
CA TYR A 256 -5.29 17.39 6.47
C TYR A 256 -5.67 16.63 5.19
N HIS A 257 -6.94 16.26 4.99
CA HIS A 257 -7.38 15.65 3.74
C HIS A 257 -7.21 16.60 2.53
N ASP A 258 -7.28 17.90 2.74
CA ASP A 258 -7.06 18.89 1.69
C ASP A 258 -5.60 18.95 1.24
N PHE A 259 -4.66 18.55 2.11
CA PHE A 259 -3.23 18.47 1.82
C PHE A 259 -2.79 17.10 1.26
N TYR A 260 -3.72 16.17 1.05
CA TYR A 260 -3.37 14.82 0.60
C TYR A 260 -2.66 14.81 -0.75
N GLU A 261 -3.06 15.67 -1.70
CA GLU A 261 -2.38 15.82 -3.01
C GLU A 261 -0.94 16.31 -2.79
N THR A 262 -0.72 17.26 -1.91
CA THR A 262 0.62 17.78 -1.57
C THR A 262 1.50 16.69 -0.96
N PHE A 263 0.97 15.86 -0.08
CA PHE A 263 1.72 14.73 0.49
C PHE A 263 2.08 13.68 -0.56
N CYS A 264 1.21 13.40 -1.51
CA CYS A 264 1.55 12.49 -2.62
C CYS A 264 2.62 13.10 -3.54
N LEU A 265 2.60 14.41 -3.78
CA LEU A 265 3.67 15.08 -4.54
C LEU A 265 5.01 15.04 -3.77
N ALA A 266 4.97 15.24 -2.45
CA ALA A 266 6.15 15.12 -1.59
C ALA A 266 6.73 13.69 -1.59
N GLU A 267 5.87 12.65 -1.68
CA GLU A 267 6.32 11.26 -1.83
C GLU A 267 7.12 11.07 -3.12
N GLU A 268 6.64 11.60 -4.24
CA GLU A 268 7.34 11.52 -5.54
C GLU A 268 8.68 12.26 -5.50
N VAL A 269 8.74 13.43 -4.85
CA VAL A 269 10.00 14.18 -4.67
C VAL A 269 10.98 13.39 -3.81
N LEU A 270 10.54 12.84 -2.69
CA LEU A 270 11.41 12.03 -1.82
C LEU A 270 11.95 10.80 -2.56
N LEU A 271 11.13 10.12 -3.36
CA LEU A 271 11.58 9.02 -4.21
C LEU A 271 12.66 9.47 -5.21
N ALA A 272 12.47 10.63 -5.85
CA ALA A 272 13.45 11.18 -6.77
C ALA A 272 14.77 11.57 -6.07
N VAL A 273 14.69 12.19 -4.89
CA VAL A 273 15.86 12.53 -4.08
C VAL A 273 16.61 11.28 -3.62
N ILE A 274 15.90 10.26 -3.13
CA ILE A 274 16.49 8.98 -2.72
C ILE A 274 17.23 8.33 -3.88
N GLN A 275 16.64 8.27 -5.06
CA GLN A 275 17.31 7.75 -6.26
C GLN A 275 18.59 8.52 -6.60
N ARG A 276 18.57 9.84 -6.45
CA ARG A 276 19.74 10.72 -6.68
C ARG A 276 20.84 10.45 -5.66
N GLU A 277 20.48 10.32 -4.37
CA GLU A 277 21.43 9.97 -3.31
C GLU A 277 22.01 8.56 -3.49
N GLN A 278 21.22 7.61 -3.98
CA GLN A 278 21.72 6.29 -4.37
C GLN A 278 22.69 6.37 -5.55
N ALA A 279 22.39 7.21 -6.55
CA ALA A 279 23.30 7.43 -7.68
C ALA A 279 24.62 8.05 -7.25
N ARG A 280 24.61 8.94 -6.24
CA ARG A 280 25.82 9.52 -5.65
C ARG A 280 26.81 8.48 -5.13
N GLN A 281 26.33 7.38 -4.59
CA GLN A 281 27.20 6.29 -4.11
C GLN A 281 28.03 5.65 -5.23
N HIS A 282 27.69 5.89 -6.49
CA HIS A 282 28.39 5.39 -7.67
C HIS A 282 29.33 6.43 -8.29
N LEU A 283 29.44 7.62 -7.70
CA LEU A 283 30.38 8.65 -8.11
C LEU A 283 31.75 8.43 -7.52
N LEU A 284 32.76 8.89 -8.25
CA LEU A 284 34.10 9.11 -7.71
C LEU A 284 34.33 10.60 -7.54
N ASN A 285 34.48 11.02 -6.31
CA ASN A 285 34.67 12.41 -5.95
C ASN A 285 36.14 12.72 -5.63
N ALA A 286 36.62 13.81 -6.20
CA ALA A 286 37.85 14.48 -5.80
C ALA A 286 37.49 15.84 -5.13
N SER A 287 38.48 16.52 -4.55
CA SER A 287 38.23 17.79 -3.87
C SER A 287 37.62 18.89 -4.77
N SER A 288 37.82 18.82 -6.08
CA SER A 288 37.41 19.86 -7.02
C SER A 288 36.57 19.34 -8.21
N PHE A 289 36.50 18.04 -8.43
CA PHE A 289 35.75 17.44 -9.54
C PHE A 289 35.17 16.08 -9.15
N PHE A 290 34.19 15.63 -9.90
CA PHE A 290 33.65 14.27 -9.78
C PHE A 290 33.68 13.54 -11.13
N ILE A 291 33.65 12.23 -11.07
CA ILE A 291 33.60 11.33 -12.22
C ILE A 291 32.34 10.47 -12.09
N LEU A 292 31.52 10.47 -13.13
CA LEU A 292 30.32 9.66 -13.24
C LEU A 292 30.37 8.83 -14.51
N GLN A 293 30.16 7.52 -14.41
CA GLN A 293 29.99 6.63 -15.55
C GLN A 293 28.54 6.22 -15.71
N THR A 294 28.08 6.26 -16.95
CA THR A 294 26.68 5.96 -17.27
C THR A 294 26.59 5.16 -18.56
N TRP A 295 25.53 4.36 -18.67
CA TRP A 295 25.12 3.74 -19.93
C TRP A 295 24.06 4.61 -20.59
N ILE A 296 24.25 4.90 -21.87
CA ILE A 296 23.32 5.71 -22.67
C ILE A 296 22.95 4.98 -23.97
N PRO A 297 21.68 5.05 -24.42
CA PRO A 297 21.31 4.61 -25.76
C PRO A 297 21.90 5.55 -26.83
N VAL A 298 22.54 4.95 -27.85
CA VAL A 298 23.15 5.73 -28.93
C VAL A 298 22.14 6.61 -29.67
N GLU A 299 20.91 6.12 -29.80
CA GLU A 299 19.83 6.82 -30.50
C GLU A 299 19.38 8.12 -29.79
N GLU A 300 19.53 8.18 -28.46
CA GLU A 300 19.08 9.31 -27.63
C GLU A 300 20.25 10.18 -27.15
N LYS A 301 21.45 9.91 -27.63
CA LYS A 301 22.68 10.63 -27.26
C LYS A 301 22.57 12.15 -27.46
N ALA A 302 21.94 12.60 -28.57
CA ALA A 302 21.78 14.00 -28.85
C ALA A 302 20.89 14.71 -27.81
N ASP A 303 19.79 14.10 -27.42
CA ASP A 303 18.86 14.63 -26.43
C ASP A 303 19.50 14.70 -25.05
N ILE A 304 20.29 13.67 -24.68
CA ILE A 304 21.02 13.62 -23.42
C ILE A 304 22.08 14.74 -23.36
N LEU A 305 22.83 14.94 -24.43
CA LEU A 305 23.82 16.02 -24.51
C LEU A 305 23.15 17.40 -24.38
N THR A 306 22.06 17.61 -25.07
CA THR A 306 21.30 18.88 -24.99
C THR A 306 20.84 19.17 -23.58
N ALA A 307 20.27 18.18 -22.88
CA ALA A 307 19.78 18.34 -21.51
C ALA A 307 20.92 18.63 -20.50
N ILE A 308 22.09 18.03 -20.70
CA ILE A 308 23.26 18.30 -19.85
C ILE A 308 23.82 19.71 -20.16
N GLU A 309 23.92 20.08 -21.43
CA GLU A 309 24.44 21.38 -21.89
C GLU A 309 23.54 22.56 -21.49
N GLU A 310 22.23 22.33 -21.32
CA GLU A 310 21.31 23.33 -20.76
C GLU A 310 21.59 23.69 -19.30
N LYS A 311 22.13 22.73 -18.54
CA LYS A 311 22.41 22.93 -17.09
C LYS A 311 23.85 23.32 -16.82
N VAL A 312 24.81 22.86 -17.64
CA VAL A 312 26.24 23.07 -17.43
C VAL A 312 26.91 23.48 -18.72
N PRO A 313 27.66 24.62 -18.75
CA PRO A 313 28.41 25.05 -19.89
C PRO A 313 29.42 24.00 -20.37
N LYS A 314 29.61 23.91 -21.70
CA LYS A 314 30.55 22.96 -22.32
C LYS A 314 31.98 23.04 -21.81
N ASP A 315 32.40 24.24 -21.39
CA ASP A 315 33.76 24.51 -20.92
C ASP A 315 34.01 23.96 -19.51
N GLU A 316 32.95 23.61 -18.78
CA GLU A 316 33.03 23.09 -17.40
C GLU A 316 32.84 21.59 -17.27
N ILE A 317 32.63 20.90 -18.41
CA ILE A 317 32.34 19.47 -18.45
C ILE A 317 33.19 18.77 -19.52
N ALA A 318 33.78 17.63 -19.17
CA ALA A 318 34.43 16.75 -20.12
C ALA A 318 33.61 15.47 -20.28
N LEU A 319 33.25 15.15 -21.52
CA LEU A 319 32.46 13.96 -21.87
C LEU A 319 33.31 13.05 -22.76
N THR A 320 33.40 11.79 -22.36
CA THR A 320 34.03 10.74 -23.16
C THR A 320 33.03 9.64 -23.45
N PHE A 321 33.11 9.06 -24.65
CA PHE A 321 32.20 8.00 -25.10
C PHE A 321 33.03 6.80 -25.53
N GLU A 322 32.66 5.64 -25.01
CA GLU A 322 33.35 4.37 -25.30
C GLU A 322 32.33 3.30 -25.62
N ASN A 323 32.72 2.44 -26.57
CA ASN A 323 31.93 1.23 -26.82
C ASN A 323 32.14 0.23 -25.67
N PRO A 324 31.10 -0.54 -25.32
CA PRO A 324 31.19 -1.53 -24.25
C PRO A 324 32.25 -2.61 -24.59
N THR A 325 32.98 -3.04 -23.58
CA THR A 325 33.90 -4.14 -23.64
C THR A 325 33.16 -5.49 -23.58
N LYS A 326 33.78 -6.58 -24.04
CA LYS A 326 33.16 -7.92 -23.99
C LYS A 326 32.80 -8.36 -22.57
N ALA A 327 33.59 -8.00 -21.58
CA ALA A 327 33.30 -8.30 -20.18
C ALA A 327 32.06 -7.52 -19.67
N GLU A 328 31.96 -6.25 -20.03
CA GLU A 328 30.80 -5.41 -19.65
C GLU A 328 29.50 -5.87 -20.33
N ILE A 329 29.60 -6.40 -21.57
CA ILE A 329 28.45 -6.97 -22.31
C ILE A 329 27.82 -8.14 -21.56
N GLU A 330 28.62 -8.95 -20.88
CA GLU A 330 28.13 -10.13 -20.17
C GLU A 330 27.52 -9.81 -18.81
N THR A 331 27.95 -8.73 -18.14
CA THR A 331 27.64 -8.49 -16.73
C THR A 331 26.88 -7.20 -16.44
N ASP A 332 27.13 -6.12 -17.20
CA ASP A 332 26.82 -4.76 -16.75
C ASP A 332 25.89 -3.95 -17.63
N ILE A 333 25.75 -4.30 -18.91
CA ILE A 333 25.00 -3.46 -19.84
C ILE A 333 23.50 -3.60 -19.61
N PRO A 334 22.78 -2.48 -19.35
CA PRO A 334 21.33 -2.51 -19.32
C PRO A 334 20.74 -2.78 -20.71
N VAL A 335 19.67 -3.55 -20.75
CA VAL A 335 18.98 -3.85 -22.01
C VAL A 335 17.77 -2.94 -22.16
N LYS A 336 17.77 -2.13 -23.22
CA LYS A 336 16.62 -1.34 -23.61
C LYS A 336 16.07 -1.87 -24.93
N LEU A 337 14.78 -2.22 -24.95
CA LEU A 337 14.09 -2.61 -26.17
C LEU A 337 13.70 -1.36 -26.96
N ALA A 338 13.92 -1.37 -28.26
CA ALA A 338 13.63 -0.27 -29.19
C ALA A 338 12.68 -0.77 -30.29
N ASN A 339 11.49 -1.16 -29.90
CA ASN A 339 10.46 -1.61 -30.82
C ASN A 339 9.62 -0.46 -31.35
N ASN A 340 9.00 -0.67 -32.51
CA ASN A 340 8.05 0.28 -33.05
C ASN A 340 6.78 0.38 -32.19
N LYS A 341 5.99 1.44 -32.35
CA LYS A 341 4.80 1.73 -31.54
C LYS A 341 3.75 0.62 -31.54
N LEU A 342 3.72 -0.28 -32.52
CA LEU A 342 2.80 -1.42 -32.56
C LEU A 342 3.29 -2.59 -31.72
N VAL A 343 4.60 -2.83 -31.72
CA VAL A 343 5.23 -3.94 -30.97
C VAL A 343 5.48 -3.56 -29.51
N GLN A 344 5.77 -2.29 -29.26
CA GLN A 344 6.12 -1.78 -27.95
C GLN A 344 5.16 -2.19 -26.80
N PRO A 345 3.83 -2.22 -26.93
CA PRO A 345 2.94 -2.70 -25.87
C PRO A 345 3.13 -4.18 -25.52
N PHE A 346 3.68 -4.99 -26.47
CA PHE A 346 3.96 -6.41 -26.26
C PHE A 346 5.28 -6.65 -25.52
N GLU A 347 6.17 -5.66 -25.40
CA GLU A 347 7.40 -5.73 -24.62
C GLU A 347 7.11 -6.10 -23.17
N MET A 348 5.96 -5.69 -22.64
CA MET A 348 5.50 -6.06 -21.29
C MET A 348 5.46 -7.59 -21.10
N LEU A 349 5.09 -8.35 -22.13
CA LEU A 349 5.09 -9.83 -22.06
C LEU A 349 6.52 -10.38 -21.96
N THR A 350 7.43 -9.80 -22.74
CA THR A 350 8.85 -10.17 -22.69
C THR A 350 9.47 -9.80 -21.33
N GLU A 351 9.19 -8.60 -20.81
CA GLU A 351 9.63 -8.14 -19.50
C GLU A 351 9.12 -9.06 -18.36
N MET A 352 7.90 -9.60 -18.47
CA MET A 352 7.32 -10.52 -17.47
C MET A 352 8.06 -11.88 -17.41
N TYR A 353 8.60 -12.35 -18.52
CA TYR A 353 9.35 -13.62 -18.55
C TYR A 353 10.82 -13.40 -18.23
N SER A 354 11.52 -12.66 -19.05
CA SER A 354 12.91 -12.22 -18.88
C SER A 354 13.28 -11.33 -20.06
N LEU A 355 13.98 -10.24 -19.81
CA LEU A 355 14.60 -9.47 -20.89
C LEU A 355 15.69 -10.30 -21.57
N PRO A 356 15.81 -10.24 -22.92
CA PRO A 356 16.90 -10.87 -23.63
C PRO A 356 18.23 -10.24 -23.21
N LYS A 357 19.33 -10.98 -23.32
CA LYS A 357 20.65 -10.38 -23.12
C LYS A 357 20.99 -9.39 -24.24
N TYR A 358 21.96 -8.52 -23.99
CA TYR A 358 22.30 -7.42 -24.90
C TYR A 358 22.60 -7.88 -26.34
N GLU A 359 23.23 -9.04 -26.55
CA GLU A 359 23.55 -9.63 -27.87
C GLU A 359 22.42 -10.52 -28.41
N GLU A 360 21.40 -10.83 -27.62
CA GLU A 360 20.29 -11.70 -28.03
C GLU A 360 19.28 -10.96 -28.89
N VAL A 361 18.54 -11.73 -29.68
CA VAL A 361 17.47 -11.20 -30.51
C VAL A 361 16.20 -11.02 -29.65
N ASP A 362 15.60 -9.86 -29.72
CA ASP A 362 14.31 -9.61 -29.08
C ASP A 362 13.22 -10.53 -29.66
N PRO A 363 12.59 -11.38 -28.84
CA PRO A 363 11.52 -12.26 -29.29
C PRO A 363 10.18 -11.53 -29.51
N THR A 364 10.02 -10.30 -29.00
CA THR A 364 8.75 -9.57 -29.01
C THR A 364 8.15 -9.39 -30.41
N PRO A 365 8.91 -8.96 -31.46
CA PRO A 365 8.36 -8.81 -32.81
C PRO A 365 7.92 -10.13 -33.42
N ALA A 366 8.58 -11.24 -33.06
CA ALA A 366 8.21 -12.56 -33.54
C ALA A 366 7.00 -13.15 -32.80
N MET A 367 6.88 -12.90 -31.49
CA MET A 367 5.77 -13.37 -30.66
C MET A 367 4.46 -12.64 -30.97
N MET A 368 4.52 -11.34 -31.26
CA MET A 368 3.34 -10.48 -31.43
C MET A 368 2.31 -11.05 -32.42
N PRO A 369 2.64 -11.43 -33.68
CA PRO A 369 1.64 -11.92 -34.64
C PRO A 369 0.95 -13.20 -34.17
N PHE A 370 1.69 -14.12 -33.54
CA PHE A 370 1.11 -15.32 -32.98
C PHE A 370 0.17 -15.00 -31.82
N TYR A 371 0.57 -14.08 -30.96
CA TYR A 371 -0.23 -13.67 -29.82
C TYR A 371 -1.55 -13.00 -30.28
N LEU A 372 -1.49 -12.14 -31.30
CA LEU A 372 -2.68 -11.50 -31.89
C LEU A 372 -3.66 -12.56 -32.43
N VAL A 373 -3.15 -13.54 -33.19
CA VAL A 373 -3.99 -14.58 -33.78
C VAL A 373 -4.60 -15.46 -32.70
N PHE A 374 -3.78 -16.02 -31.81
CA PHE A 374 -4.28 -16.96 -30.79
C PHE A 374 -5.19 -16.30 -29.78
N PHE A 375 -4.87 -15.10 -29.29
CA PHE A 375 -5.72 -14.37 -28.39
C PHE A 375 -7.07 -14.04 -29.05
N GLY A 376 -7.03 -13.54 -30.29
CA GLY A 376 -8.24 -13.27 -31.05
C GLY A 376 -9.13 -14.48 -31.25
N MET A 377 -8.53 -15.63 -31.58
CA MET A 377 -9.25 -16.92 -31.72
C MET A 377 -9.81 -17.45 -30.39
N MET A 378 -9.07 -17.27 -29.30
CA MET A 378 -9.48 -17.75 -27.98
C MET A 378 -10.67 -16.98 -27.42
N VAL A 379 -10.70 -15.66 -27.57
CA VAL A 379 -11.81 -14.81 -27.12
C VAL A 379 -12.93 -14.79 -28.15
N ALA A 380 -12.62 -14.59 -29.42
CA ALA A 380 -13.45 -14.69 -30.62
C ALA A 380 -14.89 -14.16 -30.45
N ASP A 381 -15.04 -12.95 -29.95
CA ASP A 381 -16.34 -12.34 -29.66
C ASP A 381 -16.36 -10.84 -30.00
N ILE A 382 -17.34 -10.43 -30.81
CA ILE A 382 -17.48 -9.02 -31.24
C ILE A 382 -17.81 -8.12 -30.06
N GLY A 383 -18.71 -8.53 -29.17
CA GLY A 383 -19.17 -7.72 -28.05
C GLY A 383 -18.06 -7.45 -27.05
N TYR A 384 -17.31 -8.47 -26.66
CA TYR A 384 -16.16 -8.33 -25.77
C TYR A 384 -15.02 -7.55 -26.44
N GLY A 385 -14.77 -7.76 -27.75
CA GLY A 385 -13.78 -7.00 -28.49
C GLY A 385 -14.12 -5.49 -28.56
N LEU A 386 -15.38 -5.14 -28.80
CA LEU A 386 -15.84 -3.74 -28.79
C LEU A 386 -15.77 -3.14 -27.38
N LEU A 387 -16.09 -3.92 -26.34
CA LEU A 387 -15.96 -3.48 -24.95
C LEU A 387 -14.50 -3.19 -24.59
N MET A 388 -13.58 -4.10 -24.96
CA MET A 388 -12.15 -3.87 -24.78
C MET A 388 -11.65 -2.60 -25.50
N LEU A 389 -12.06 -2.41 -26.74
CA LEU A 389 -11.74 -1.23 -27.54
C LEU A 389 -12.23 0.05 -26.85
N LEU A 390 -13.49 0.08 -26.43
CA LEU A 390 -14.10 1.24 -25.77
C LEU A 390 -13.41 1.57 -24.45
N LEU A 391 -13.20 0.56 -23.60
CA LEU A 391 -12.55 0.75 -22.30
C LEU A 391 -11.10 1.24 -22.46
N SER A 392 -10.35 0.69 -23.41
CA SER A 392 -8.97 1.13 -23.69
C SER A 392 -8.94 2.58 -24.18
N ILE A 393 -9.84 2.99 -25.09
CA ILE A 393 -9.93 4.36 -25.55
C ILE A 393 -10.30 5.32 -24.41
N ILE A 394 -11.28 4.94 -23.58
CA ILE A 394 -11.66 5.74 -22.41
C ILE A 394 -10.47 5.86 -21.44
N ALA A 395 -9.79 4.76 -21.16
CA ALA A 395 -8.63 4.77 -20.27
C ALA A 395 -7.53 5.71 -20.78
N LEU A 396 -7.18 5.66 -22.07
CA LEU A 396 -6.12 6.45 -22.66
C LEU A 396 -6.47 7.95 -22.82
N LYS A 397 -7.76 8.29 -23.03
CA LYS A 397 -8.17 9.67 -23.26
C LYS A 397 -8.70 10.39 -22.03
N ALA A 398 -9.37 9.69 -21.12
CA ALA A 398 -10.00 10.29 -19.95
C ALA A 398 -9.09 10.33 -18.71
N PHE A 399 -8.05 9.50 -18.66
CA PHE A 399 -7.19 9.39 -17.51
C PHE A 399 -5.71 9.64 -17.84
N VAL A 400 -5.01 10.29 -16.93
CA VAL A 400 -3.54 10.34 -16.94
C VAL A 400 -3.04 9.06 -16.30
N LEU A 401 -2.58 8.14 -17.13
CA LEU A 401 -2.13 6.82 -16.70
C LEU A 401 -0.61 6.81 -16.47
N PRO A 402 -0.11 6.09 -15.44
CA PRO A 402 1.32 5.81 -15.33
C PRO A 402 1.79 4.98 -16.52
N ARG A 403 3.11 5.03 -16.83
CA ARG A 403 3.69 4.39 -18.04
C ARG A 403 3.28 2.92 -18.19
N GLY A 404 3.34 2.13 -17.11
CA GLY A 404 2.95 0.71 -17.15
C GLY A 404 1.48 0.51 -17.50
N MET A 405 0.56 1.27 -16.89
CA MET A 405 -0.87 1.18 -17.19
C MET A 405 -1.19 1.71 -18.61
N LYS A 406 -0.46 2.71 -19.09
CA LYS A 406 -0.62 3.19 -20.46
C LYS A 406 -0.24 2.08 -21.46
N ARG A 407 0.93 1.43 -21.29
CA ARG A 407 1.35 0.28 -22.11
C ARG A 407 0.31 -0.83 -22.08
N PHE A 408 -0.26 -1.13 -20.89
CA PHE A 408 -1.32 -2.12 -20.72
C PHE A 408 -2.60 -1.74 -21.47
N ALA A 409 -3.02 -0.48 -21.42
CA ALA A 409 -4.18 0.01 -22.17
C ALA A 409 -3.94 -0.04 -23.70
N ASP A 410 -2.74 0.34 -24.18
CA ASP A 410 -2.33 0.22 -25.58
C ASP A 410 -2.31 -1.24 -26.05
N PHE A 411 -1.84 -2.17 -25.18
CA PHE A 411 -1.86 -3.60 -25.45
C PHE A 411 -3.29 -4.13 -25.67
N PHE A 412 -4.23 -3.83 -24.78
CA PHE A 412 -5.64 -4.23 -24.96
C PHE A 412 -6.31 -3.53 -26.12
N LEU A 413 -5.93 -2.29 -26.42
CA LEU A 413 -6.42 -1.59 -27.61
C LEU A 413 -6.05 -2.38 -28.87
N ILE A 414 -4.81 -2.84 -28.98
CA ILE A 414 -4.36 -3.61 -30.16
C ILE A 414 -5.04 -4.99 -30.20
N LEU A 415 -5.17 -5.67 -29.05
CA LEU A 415 -5.81 -6.99 -28.97
C LEU A 415 -7.32 -6.96 -29.27
N SER A 416 -7.97 -5.82 -29.10
CA SER A 416 -9.39 -5.68 -29.41
C SER A 416 -9.72 -5.92 -30.89
N PHE A 417 -8.83 -5.52 -31.80
CA PHE A 417 -9.04 -5.69 -33.25
C PHE A 417 -9.11 -7.15 -33.69
N PRO A 418 -8.11 -8.02 -33.39
CA PRO A 418 -8.21 -9.43 -33.75
C PRO A 418 -9.37 -10.13 -33.05
N THR A 419 -9.70 -9.75 -31.81
CA THR A 419 -10.86 -10.30 -31.10
C THR A 419 -12.17 -10.01 -31.84
N ILE A 420 -12.36 -8.79 -32.35
CA ILE A 420 -13.52 -8.41 -33.18
C ILE A 420 -13.52 -9.18 -34.49
N ILE A 421 -12.37 -9.27 -35.18
CA ILE A 421 -12.25 -9.98 -36.47
C ILE A 421 -12.62 -11.44 -36.32
N TRP A 422 -12.04 -12.14 -35.33
CA TRP A 422 -12.36 -13.54 -35.07
C TRP A 422 -13.77 -13.73 -34.56
N GLY A 423 -14.32 -12.76 -33.80
CA GLY A 423 -15.72 -12.72 -33.39
C GLY A 423 -16.68 -12.68 -34.61
N PHE A 424 -16.34 -11.91 -35.65
CA PHE A 424 -17.09 -11.95 -36.92
C PHE A 424 -16.94 -13.28 -37.64
N ILE A 425 -15.73 -13.86 -37.69
CA ILE A 425 -15.48 -15.15 -38.33
C ILE A 425 -16.31 -16.26 -37.67
N TYR A 426 -16.36 -16.30 -36.36
CA TYR A 426 -17.14 -17.31 -35.60
C TYR A 426 -18.61 -16.91 -35.37
N GLY A 427 -18.96 -15.65 -35.64
CA GLY A 427 -20.32 -15.15 -35.48
C GLY A 427 -20.81 -15.12 -34.03
N SER A 428 -19.92 -14.70 -33.09
CA SER A 428 -20.21 -14.59 -31.65
C SER A 428 -20.38 -13.13 -31.22
N PHE A 429 -21.43 -12.85 -30.44
CA PHE A 429 -21.67 -11.54 -29.83
C PHE A 429 -22.14 -11.74 -28.39
N PHE A 430 -21.31 -11.36 -27.41
CA PHE A 430 -21.49 -11.62 -25.97
C PHE A 430 -21.82 -13.08 -25.64
N GLY A 431 -21.11 -14.00 -26.27
CA GLY A 431 -21.31 -15.43 -26.06
C GLY A 431 -22.54 -16.01 -26.76
N ALA A 432 -23.34 -15.20 -27.45
CA ALA A 432 -24.47 -15.65 -28.23
C ALA A 432 -24.15 -15.72 -29.75
N ALA A 433 -24.64 -16.72 -30.45
CA ALA A 433 -24.51 -16.81 -31.89
C ALA A 433 -25.27 -15.67 -32.57
N LEU A 434 -24.67 -15.03 -33.59
CA LEU A 434 -25.35 -14.01 -34.39
C LEU A 434 -26.55 -14.60 -35.13
N PRO A 435 -27.67 -13.90 -35.19
CA PRO A 435 -28.82 -14.35 -35.95
C PRO A 435 -28.48 -14.44 -37.46
N PRO A 436 -29.03 -15.43 -38.19
CA PRO A 436 -28.71 -15.64 -39.60
C PRO A 436 -29.18 -14.51 -40.51
N THR A 437 -30.02 -13.60 -40.02
CA THR A 437 -30.47 -12.40 -40.71
C THR A 437 -30.32 -11.19 -39.81
N MET A 438 -29.46 -10.26 -40.19
CA MET A 438 -29.35 -8.93 -39.58
C MET A 438 -29.92 -7.86 -40.53
N PHE A 439 -30.86 -7.04 -40.04
CA PHE A 439 -31.48 -5.95 -40.78
C PHE A 439 -32.12 -6.37 -42.13
N GLY A 440 -32.64 -7.61 -42.18
CA GLY A 440 -33.30 -8.13 -43.41
C GLY A 440 -32.35 -8.65 -44.50
N ILE A 441 -31.03 -8.62 -44.26
CA ILE A 441 -30.01 -9.15 -45.13
C ILE A 441 -29.49 -10.45 -44.56
N LYS A 442 -29.28 -11.50 -45.36
CA LYS A 442 -28.59 -12.74 -44.89
C LYS A 442 -27.19 -12.39 -44.45
N SER A 443 -26.90 -12.60 -43.19
CA SER A 443 -25.55 -12.40 -42.64
C SER A 443 -24.58 -13.38 -43.34
N PRO A 444 -23.47 -12.89 -43.93
CA PRO A 444 -22.39 -13.76 -44.43
C PRO A 444 -21.65 -14.51 -43.32
N PHE A 445 -21.97 -14.21 -42.05
CA PHE A 445 -21.32 -14.77 -40.85
C PHE A 445 -22.30 -15.75 -40.14
N PRO A 446 -21.82 -16.84 -39.54
CA PRO A 446 -20.40 -17.20 -39.34
C PRO A 446 -19.79 -17.85 -40.59
N ILE A 447 -18.55 -17.52 -40.89
CA ILE A 447 -17.76 -18.18 -41.94
C ILE A 447 -17.34 -19.59 -41.50
N LEU A 448 -17.08 -19.77 -40.22
CA LEU A 448 -16.72 -21.02 -39.55
C LEU A 448 -17.69 -21.27 -38.40
N SER A 449 -18.74 -22.07 -38.60
CA SER A 449 -19.60 -22.48 -37.50
C SER A 449 -19.34 -23.95 -37.18
N THR A 450 -18.70 -24.16 -36.04
CA THR A 450 -18.48 -25.50 -35.47
C THR A 450 -19.77 -26.19 -35.05
N THR A 451 -20.83 -25.42 -34.80
CA THR A 451 -22.14 -25.94 -34.29
C THR A 451 -23.11 -26.45 -35.36
N GLU A 452 -23.03 -25.92 -36.59
CA GLU A 452 -23.92 -26.43 -37.66
C GLU A 452 -23.36 -27.64 -38.40
N GLU A 453 -22.04 -27.73 -38.58
CA GLU A 453 -21.41 -28.89 -39.16
C GLU A 453 -21.51 -30.14 -38.30
N ASP A 454 -21.40 -29.99 -36.97
CA ASP A 454 -21.61 -31.09 -36.03
C ASP A 454 -23.07 -31.57 -36.03
N ARG A 455 -24.06 -30.69 -36.17
CA ARG A 455 -25.47 -31.12 -36.32
C ARG A 455 -25.74 -31.79 -37.65
N LYS A 456 -25.07 -31.41 -38.73
CA LYS A 456 -25.18 -32.07 -40.04
C LYS A 456 -24.47 -33.41 -40.06
N SER A 457 -23.29 -33.51 -39.48
CA SER A 457 -22.52 -34.76 -39.37
C SER A 457 -23.25 -35.77 -38.47
N THR A 458 -23.83 -35.33 -37.36
CA THR A 458 -24.60 -36.18 -36.45
C THR A 458 -25.92 -36.65 -37.07
N ARG A 459 -26.60 -35.82 -37.88
CA ARG A 459 -27.77 -36.23 -38.64
C ARG A 459 -27.46 -37.19 -39.80
N LEU A 460 -26.34 -37.03 -40.48
CA LEU A 460 -25.90 -37.94 -41.52
C LEU A 460 -25.49 -39.31 -40.96
N ASN A 461 -24.84 -39.33 -39.79
CA ASN A 461 -24.51 -40.61 -39.12
C ASN A 461 -25.71 -41.32 -38.53
N SER A 462 -26.77 -40.60 -38.08
CA SER A 462 -28.00 -41.26 -37.59
C SER A 462 -28.90 -41.79 -38.69
N SER A 463 -28.75 -41.34 -39.95
CA SER A 463 -29.51 -41.87 -41.10
C SER A 463 -28.88 -43.10 -41.77
N HIS A 464 -27.65 -43.45 -41.40
CA HIS A 464 -26.97 -44.66 -41.88
C HIS A 464 -27.08 -45.85 -40.91
N CYS A 465 -27.72 -45.72 -39.77
CA CYS A 465 -27.94 -46.81 -38.81
C CYS A 465 -29.38 -47.38 -38.80
N CYS A 466 -30.18 -47.20 -39.90
CA CYS A 466 -31.45 -47.89 -40.07
C CYS A 466 -31.43 -48.78 -41.26
#